data_7b4202e061b7ee21e7a50810ed483018
#
_entry.id   7b4202e061b7ee21e7a50810ed483018
#
_cell.length_a   1.000
_cell.length_b   1.000
_cell.length_c   1.000
_cell.angle_alpha   90.00
_cell.angle_beta   90.00
_cell.angle_gamma   90.00
#
_symmetry.space_group_name_H-M   'P 1'
#
loop_
_entity.id
_entity.type
_entity.pdbx_description
1 polymer ?
#
loop_
_entity_poly.entity_id
_entity_poly.type
_entity_poly.pdbx_seq_one_letter_code
_entity_poly.pdbx_strand_id
1 'polypeptide(L)'
;CIVLSKRDAFIFLQDNFQPPQEGKKIWQKLNNYHLTGISLAENDRLAYLELQQRDIYQQNKIYFLIAELMPPQPNAILTDSELHILDALHKYSYADNPQRQILPGLVYTAPKTSFQPILEEVKSPYPDGSATCNDYFINLYYNKLKKEEEVENGQKICSALKKELQKLLVVNREKLREL
;
A
#
# COMPACT_ATOMS: atom_id res chain seq x y z
N CYS A 1 -9.08 0.75 -4.34
CA CYS A 1 -7.68 1.04 -3.98
C CYS A 1 -7.27 0.29 -2.72
N ILE A 2 -6.05 -0.25 -2.69
CA ILE A 2 -5.43 -0.86 -1.51
C ILE A 2 -4.19 -0.02 -1.19
N VAL A 3 -4.15 0.54 -0.01
CA VAL A 3 -3.01 1.33 0.49
C VAL A 3 -2.20 0.46 1.45
N LEU A 4 -0.93 0.28 1.15
CA LEU A 4 0.00 -0.53 1.92
C LEU A 4 1.23 0.31 2.27
N SER A 5 1.20 1.01 3.37
CA SER A 5 2.33 1.78 3.86
C SER A 5 2.75 1.32 5.25
N LYS A 6 4.00 1.60 5.64
CA LYS A 6 4.52 1.23 6.97
C LYS A 6 3.74 1.82 8.15
N ARG A 7 3.00 2.91 7.93
CA ARG A 7 2.23 3.60 8.97
C ARG A 7 0.76 3.25 8.94
N ASP A 8 0.21 3.10 7.73
CA ASP A 8 -1.22 2.90 7.51
C ASP A 8 -1.43 1.86 6.41
N ALA A 9 -2.38 0.98 6.64
CA ALA A 9 -2.80 0.01 5.64
C ALA A 9 -4.33 -0.10 5.69
N PHE A 10 -4.98 0.15 4.56
CA PHE A 10 -6.44 0.17 4.46
C PHE A 10 -6.90 -0.02 3.00
N ILE A 11 -8.18 -0.28 2.83
CA ILE A 11 -8.84 -0.46 1.53
C ILE A 11 -9.99 0.54 1.44
N PHE A 12 -10.17 1.13 0.27
CA PHE A 12 -11.35 1.92 -0.05
C PHE A 12 -11.79 1.71 -1.51
N LEU A 13 -13.05 2.00 -1.77
CA LEU A 13 -13.64 1.95 -3.10
C LEU A 13 -13.89 3.37 -3.60
N GLN A 14 -13.52 3.65 -4.83
CA GLN A 14 -13.76 4.93 -5.47
C GLN A 14 -13.97 4.73 -6.97
N ASP A 15 -15.05 5.29 -7.48
CA ASP A 15 -15.29 5.34 -8.90
C ASP A 15 -14.30 6.27 -9.59
N ASN A 16 -13.87 5.90 -10.79
CA ASN A 16 -12.93 6.68 -11.61
C ASN A 16 -11.63 7.06 -10.88
N PHE A 17 -11.14 6.18 -10.00
CA PHE A 17 -9.88 6.39 -9.30
C PHE A 17 -8.73 6.54 -10.31
N GLN A 18 -8.03 7.65 -10.22
CA GLN A 18 -6.81 7.89 -11.00
C GLN A 18 -5.59 7.59 -10.12
N PRO A 19 -4.85 6.52 -10.41
CA PRO A 19 -3.65 6.22 -9.65
C PRO A 19 -2.58 7.29 -9.91
N PRO A 20 -1.65 7.52 -8.97
CA PRO A 20 -0.50 8.38 -9.18
C PRO A 20 0.25 7.97 -10.45
N GLN A 21 0.71 8.97 -11.24
CA GLN A 21 1.39 8.71 -12.52
C GLN A 21 2.76 8.03 -12.33
N GLU A 22 3.39 8.25 -11.17
CA GLU A 22 4.68 7.67 -10.81
C GLU A 22 4.47 6.46 -9.89
N GLY A 23 4.72 5.27 -10.40
CA GLY A 23 4.65 4.03 -9.63
C GLY A 23 5.12 2.82 -10.42
N LYS A 24 5.70 1.85 -9.73
CA LYS A 24 6.01 0.56 -10.35
C LYS A 24 4.69 -0.13 -10.66
N LYS A 25 4.46 -0.46 -11.93
CA LYS A 25 3.32 -1.28 -12.34
C LYS A 25 3.54 -2.72 -11.87
N ILE A 26 2.99 -3.04 -10.72
CA ILE A 26 3.03 -4.37 -10.13
C ILE A 26 1.81 -5.14 -10.65
N TRP A 27 2.03 -6.39 -11.07
CA TRP A 27 0.95 -7.31 -11.50
C TRP A 27 0.03 -6.81 -12.62
N GLN A 28 0.61 -6.27 -13.69
CA GLN A 28 -0.17 -5.85 -14.88
C GLN A 28 -1.11 -6.95 -15.41
N LYS A 29 -0.78 -8.22 -15.20
CA LYS A 29 -1.65 -9.35 -15.56
C LYS A 29 -2.99 -9.36 -14.84
N LEU A 30 -3.13 -8.67 -13.69
CA LEU A 30 -4.41 -8.55 -12.99
C LEU A 30 -5.44 -7.66 -13.72
N ASN A 31 -5.05 -6.90 -14.74
CA ASN A 31 -5.96 -6.08 -15.51
C ASN A 31 -7.11 -6.88 -16.18
N ASN A 32 -6.92 -8.18 -16.37
CA ASN A 32 -7.90 -9.07 -16.99
C ASN A 32 -8.66 -9.93 -15.97
N TYR A 33 -8.57 -9.58 -14.69
CA TYR A 33 -9.28 -10.29 -13.63
C TYR A 33 -10.51 -9.50 -13.20
N HIS A 34 -11.57 -10.23 -12.85
CA HIS A 34 -12.80 -9.66 -12.30
C HIS A 34 -12.84 -9.90 -10.81
N LEU A 35 -13.05 -8.85 -10.03
CA LEU A 35 -13.31 -8.95 -8.60
C LEU A 35 -14.73 -9.50 -8.40
N THR A 36 -14.86 -10.67 -7.80
CA THR A 36 -16.13 -11.37 -7.59
C THR A 36 -16.58 -11.37 -6.13
N GLY A 37 -15.64 -11.16 -5.21
CA GLY A 37 -15.95 -11.13 -3.78
C GLY A 37 -14.87 -10.47 -2.96
N ILE A 38 -15.27 -9.97 -1.80
CA ILE A 38 -14.36 -9.48 -0.75
C ILE A 38 -14.82 -10.10 0.56
N SER A 39 -13.91 -10.74 1.27
CA SER A 39 -14.13 -11.26 2.61
C SER A 39 -13.03 -10.83 3.56
N LEU A 40 -13.35 -10.75 4.83
CA LEU A 40 -12.39 -10.39 5.88
C LEU A 40 -12.18 -11.62 6.78
N ALA A 41 -10.94 -11.78 7.25
CA ALA A 41 -10.68 -12.74 8.31
C ALA A 41 -11.38 -12.28 9.61
N GLU A 42 -11.93 -13.23 10.35
CA GLU A 42 -12.57 -12.93 11.62
C GLU A 42 -11.54 -12.38 12.61
N ASN A 43 -11.86 -11.23 13.20
CA ASN A 43 -11.03 -10.55 14.21
C ASN A 43 -9.58 -10.25 13.78
N ASP A 44 -9.33 -10.08 12.48
CA ASP A 44 -8.01 -9.74 11.99
C ASP A 44 -8.07 -8.69 10.85
N ARG A 45 -6.93 -8.10 10.54
CA ARG A 45 -6.76 -7.10 9.47
C ARG A 45 -6.30 -7.76 8.16
N LEU A 46 -6.97 -8.85 7.81
CA LEU A 46 -6.76 -9.59 6.56
C LEU A 46 -7.99 -9.47 5.68
N ALA A 47 -7.79 -9.07 4.45
CA ALA A 47 -8.83 -9.03 3.42
C ALA A 47 -8.48 -10.00 2.29
N TYR A 48 -9.44 -10.81 1.90
CA TYR A 48 -9.34 -11.72 0.76
C TYR A 48 -10.21 -11.18 -0.36
N LEU A 49 -9.58 -10.78 -1.45
CA LEU A 49 -10.25 -10.32 -2.66
C LEU A 49 -10.28 -11.51 -3.63
N GLU A 50 -11.46 -12.04 -3.86
CA GLU A 50 -11.66 -13.11 -4.84
C GLU A 50 -11.63 -12.54 -6.24
N LEU A 51 -10.74 -13.06 -7.05
CA LEU A 51 -10.50 -12.64 -8.42
C LEU A 51 -10.81 -13.80 -9.37
N GLN A 52 -11.56 -13.53 -10.41
CA GLN A 52 -11.89 -14.51 -11.44
C GLN A 52 -11.27 -14.11 -12.79
N GLN A 53 -10.68 -15.07 -13.45
CA GLN A 53 -10.18 -14.92 -14.81
C GLN A 53 -10.72 -16.07 -15.68
N ARG A 54 -11.12 -15.78 -16.92
CA ARG A 54 -11.38 -16.80 -17.93
C ARG A 54 -10.08 -17.18 -18.61
N ASP A 55 -9.82 -18.47 -18.67
CA ASP A 55 -8.68 -19.00 -19.42
C ASP A 55 -9.01 -19.11 -20.93
N ILE A 56 -8.05 -19.56 -21.72
CA ILE A 56 -8.19 -19.76 -23.17
C ILE A 56 -9.26 -20.78 -23.55
N TYR A 57 -9.64 -21.65 -22.64
CA TYR A 57 -10.69 -22.67 -22.80
C TYR A 57 -12.04 -22.21 -22.27
N GLN A 58 -12.20 -20.92 -21.98
CA GLN A 58 -13.41 -20.31 -21.39
C GLN A 58 -13.76 -20.84 -19.98
N GLN A 59 -12.82 -21.48 -19.30
CA GLN A 59 -12.99 -21.94 -17.93
C GLN A 59 -12.67 -20.82 -16.95
N ASN A 60 -13.50 -20.67 -15.94
CA ASN A 60 -13.26 -19.72 -14.88
C ASN A 60 -12.22 -20.26 -13.90
N LYS A 61 -11.15 -19.50 -13.72
CA LYS A 61 -10.14 -19.77 -12.68
C LYS A 61 -10.28 -18.73 -11.57
N ILE A 62 -10.23 -19.22 -10.34
CA ILE A 62 -10.34 -18.39 -9.14
C ILE A 62 -8.94 -18.18 -8.57
N TYR A 63 -8.69 -16.96 -8.15
CA TYR A 63 -7.47 -16.51 -7.47
C TYR A 63 -7.85 -15.67 -6.28
N PHE A 64 -6.94 -15.53 -5.31
CA PHE A 64 -7.11 -14.61 -4.21
C PHE A 64 -5.99 -13.58 -4.20
N LEU A 65 -6.36 -12.31 -4.09
CA LEU A 65 -5.44 -11.26 -3.69
C LEU A 65 -5.64 -11.02 -2.20
N ILE A 66 -4.69 -11.46 -1.40
CA ILE A 66 -4.75 -11.37 0.06
C ILE A 66 -4.03 -10.10 0.47
N ALA A 67 -4.77 -9.18 1.09
CA ALA A 67 -4.22 -7.95 1.62
C ALA A 67 -4.02 -8.07 3.14
N GLU A 68 -2.77 -8.05 3.57
CA GLU A 68 -2.37 -8.00 4.98
C GLU A 68 -2.25 -6.54 5.40
N LEU A 69 -3.28 -6.02 6.07
CA LEU A 69 -3.38 -4.62 6.46
C LEU A 69 -2.75 -4.37 7.84
N MET A 70 -1.56 -4.92 8.07
CA MET A 70 -0.89 -4.89 9.38
C MET A 70 0.41 -4.09 9.32
N PRO A 71 0.39 -2.79 9.66
CA PRO A 71 1.62 -2.04 9.90
C PRO A 71 2.46 -2.69 11.01
N PRO A 72 3.80 -2.63 10.97
CA PRO A 72 4.59 -1.86 10.00
C PRO A 72 4.97 -2.61 8.71
N GLN A 73 4.47 -3.81 8.51
CA GLN A 73 4.82 -4.69 7.38
C GLN A 73 3.57 -5.17 6.63
N PRO A 74 2.76 -4.26 6.06
CA PRO A 74 1.63 -4.65 5.25
C PRO A 74 2.12 -5.34 3.98
N ASN A 75 1.31 -6.27 3.47
CA ASN A 75 1.67 -7.03 2.27
C ASN A 75 0.45 -7.26 1.39
N ALA A 76 0.68 -7.57 0.14
CA ALA A 76 -0.32 -8.11 -0.77
C ALA A 76 0.25 -9.37 -1.42
N ILE A 77 -0.52 -10.45 -1.38
CA ILE A 77 -0.10 -11.77 -1.81
C ILE A 77 -1.14 -12.30 -2.81
N LEU A 78 -0.68 -12.66 -4.00
CA LEU A 78 -1.50 -13.29 -5.01
C LEU A 78 -1.37 -14.80 -4.91
N THR A 79 -2.49 -15.52 -4.81
CA THR A 79 -2.53 -16.98 -4.73
C THR A 79 -3.50 -17.56 -5.77
N ASP A 80 -3.39 -18.85 -6.01
CA ASP A 80 -4.42 -19.64 -6.68
C ASP A 80 -5.57 -20.00 -5.71
N SER A 81 -6.53 -20.80 -6.19
CA SER A 81 -7.67 -21.26 -5.41
C SER A 81 -7.31 -22.20 -4.24
N GLU A 82 -6.15 -22.81 -4.28
CA GLU A 82 -5.62 -23.69 -3.22
C GLU A 82 -4.67 -22.97 -2.27
N LEU A 83 -4.62 -21.64 -2.37
CA LEU A 83 -3.74 -20.74 -1.62
C LEU A 83 -2.25 -20.94 -1.88
N HIS A 84 -1.83 -21.55 -3.01
CA HIS A 84 -0.43 -21.52 -3.40
C HIS A 84 -0.05 -20.10 -3.84
N ILE A 85 1.01 -19.58 -3.26
CA ILE A 85 1.51 -18.24 -3.55
C ILE A 85 2.03 -18.19 -4.99
N LEU A 86 1.47 -17.32 -5.80
CA LEU A 86 1.93 -17.05 -7.16
C LEU A 86 2.91 -15.89 -7.18
N ASP A 87 2.64 -14.86 -6.37
CA ASP A 87 3.50 -13.70 -6.21
C ASP A 87 3.16 -12.93 -4.93
N ALA A 88 4.05 -12.06 -4.48
CA ALA A 88 3.82 -11.19 -3.33
C ALA A 88 4.56 -9.85 -3.49
N LEU A 89 3.99 -8.79 -2.92
CA LEU A 89 4.61 -7.46 -2.89
C LEU A 89 5.93 -7.50 -2.11
N HIS A 90 5.91 -8.13 -0.94
CA HIS A 90 7.08 -8.39 -0.12
C HIS A 90 7.25 -9.90 0.06
N LYS A 91 8.40 -10.39 -0.36
CA LYS A 91 8.77 -11.81 -0.26
C LYS A 91 9.68 -12.01 0.93
N TYR A 92 9.41 -13.03 1.71
CA TYR A 92 10.18 -13.39 2.91
C TYR A 92 10.67 -14.83 2.80
N SER A 93 11.98 -14.99 2.82
CA SER A 93 12.63 -16.29 2.90
C SER A 93 12.76 -16.77 4.36
N TYR A 94 13.26 -17.98 4.55
CA TYR A 94 13.56 -18.49 5.89
C TYR A 94 14.58 -17.61 6.65
N ALA A 95 15.53 -17.01 5.94
CA ALA A 95 16.50 -16.12 6.52
C ALA A 95 15.88 -14.79 7.02
N ASP A 96 14.83 -14.30 6.31
CA ASP A 96 14.15 -13.06 6.67
C ASP A 96 13.13 -13.29 7.80
N ASN A 97 12.40 -14.40 7.73
CA ASN A 97 11.40 -14.78 8.73
C ASN A 97 11.32 -16.31 8.88
N PRO A 98 12.01 -16.90 9.89
CA PRO A 98 11.99 -18.34 10.10
C PRO A 98 10.60 -18.92 10.43
N GLN A 99 9.71 -18.10 10.99
CA GLN A 99 8.39 -18.57 11.41
C GLN A 99 7.37 -18.59 10.26
N ARG A 100 7.56 -17.74 9.26
CA ARG A 100 6.61 -17.57 8.17
C ARG A 100 7.31 -17.13 6.89
N GLN A 101 7.24 -17.95 5.88
CA GLN A 101 7.83 -17.68 4.57
C GLN A 101 6.74 -17.26 3.59
N ILE A 102 7.08 -16.32 2.70
CA ILE A 102 6.21 -15.87 1.62
C ILE A 102 7.01 -15.91 0.32
N LEU A 103 6.95 -17.04 -0.34
CA LEU A 103 7.65 -17.28 -1.60
C LEU A 103 6.72 -17.98 -2.59
N PRO A 104 6.85 -17.72 -3.90
CA PRO A 104 6.09 -18.45 -4.92
C PRO A 104 6.24 -19.96 -4.78
N GLY A 105 5.11 -20.66 -4.92
CA GLY A 105 5.02 -22.13 -4.80
C GLY A 105 4.76 -22.64 -3.38
N LEU A 106 4.88 -21.82 -2.35
CA LEU A 106 4.47 -22.22 -0.99
C LEU A 106 2.97 -21.98 -0.77
N VAL A 107 2.39 -22.73 0.13
CA VAL A 107 1.01 -22.50 0.57
C VAL A 107 0.99 -21.29 1.52
N TYR A 108 0.09 -20.36 1.27
CA TYR A 108 -0.11 -19.20 2.14
C TYR A 108 -0.59 -19.63 3.52
N THR A 109 0.03 -19.07 4.52
CA THR A 109 -0.41 -19.17 5.92
C THR A 109 -0.62 -17.77 6.48
N ALA A 110 -1.74 -17.55 7.14
CA ALA A 110 -2.02 -16.27 7.78
C ALA A 110 -0.98 -15.98 8.88
N PRO A 111 -0.61 -14.70 9.10
CA PRO A 111 0.26 -14.35 10.21
C PRO A 111 -0.41 -14.69 11.52
N LYS A 112 0.36 -15.20 12.49
CA LYS A 112 -0.14 -15.41 13.85
C LYS A 112 -0.29 -14.03 14.52
N THR A 113 -1.51 -13.70 14.92
CA THR A 113 -1.80 -12.46 15.64
C THR A 113 -2.29 -12.78 17.05
N SER A 114 -1.86 -11.98 18.01
CA SER A 114 -2.45 -11.93 19.35
C SER A 114 -3.45 -10.75 19.49
N PHE A 115 -3.73 -10.08 18.37
CA PHE A 115 -4.65 -8.94 18.36
C PHE A 115 -6.07 -9.42 18.67
N GLN A 116 -6.68 -8.81 19.68
CA GLN A 116 -8.10 -8.96 19.98
C GLN A 116 -8.73 -7.58 19.75
N PRO A 117 -9.65 -7.43 18.78
CA PRO A 117 -10.34 -6.18 18.57
C PRO A 117 -11.20 -5.85 19.78
N ILE A 118 -11.13 -4.60 20.23
CA ILE A 118 -12.02 -4.08 21.26
C ILE A 118 -13.36 -3.81 20.58
N LEU A 119 -14.38 -4.60 20.88
CA LEU A 119 -15.73 -4.46 20.35
C LEU A 119 -16.54 -3.49 21.24
N GLU A 120 -16.04 -2.28 21.45
CA GLU A 120 -16.81 -1.23 22.11
C GLU A 120 -17.65 -0.47 21.08
N GLU A 121 -18.89 -0.10 21.47
CA GLU A 121 -19.70 0.79 20.63
C GLU A 121 -19.05 2.17 20.53
N VAL A 122 -18.47 2.46 19.37
CA VAL A 122 -17.88 3.76 19.11
C VAL A 122 -18.97 4.75 18.74
N LYS A 123 -19.24 5.72 19.60
CA LYS A 123 -20.30 6.72 19.42
C LYS A 123 -20.09 7.65 18.23
N SER A 124 -18.87 7.82 17.77
CA SER A 124 -18.53 8.60 16.59
C SER A 124 -17.28 8.00 15.94
N PRO A 125 -17.46 7.13 14.95
CA PRO A 125 -16.35 6.34 14.41
C PRO A 125 -15.36 7.17 13.58
N TYR A 126 -15.75 8.34 13.10
CA TYR A 126 -14.95 9.10 12.14
C TYR A 126 -14.66 10.51 12.65
N PRO A 127 -13.40 10.79 13.07
CA PRO A 127 -13.02 12.06 13.67
C PRO A 127 -13.06 13.26 12.70
N ASP A 128 -13.07 13.00 11.39
CA ASP A 128 -13.18 14.03 10.34
C ASP A 128 -14.62 14.37 9.94
N GLY A 129 -15.62 13.75 10.59
CA GLY A 129 -17.03 13.95 10.27
C GLY A 129 -17.53 13.19 9.02
N SER A 130 -16.76 12.25 8.51
CA SER A 130 -17.15 11.42 7.37
C SER A 130 -18.44 10.64 7.65
N ALA A 131 -19.31 10.53 6.64
CA ALA A 131 -20.60 9.84 6.78
C ALA A 131 -20.44 8.31 6.77
N THR A 132 -19.44 7.80 6.06
CA THR A 132 -19.15 6.37 5.94
C THR A 132 -17.68 6.07 6.18
N CYS A 133 -17.37 4.80 6.50
CA CYS A 133 -16.01 4.30 6.61
C CYS A 133 -15.22 4.50 5.31
N ASN A 134 -15.87 4.30 4.18
CA ASN A 134 -15.24 4.47 2.87
C ASN A 134 -14.84 5.93 2.62
N ASP A 135 -15.72 6.89 2.94
CA ASP A 135 -15.42 8.34 2.81
C ASP A 135 -14.25 8.74 3.71
N TYR A 136 -14.21 8.22 4.93
CA TYR A 136 -13.09 8.45 5.84
C TYR A 136 -11.77 8.00 5.24
N PHE A 137 -11.69 6.79 4.67
CA PHE A 137 -10.45 6.30 4.07
C PHE A 137 -10.08 7.00 2.76
N ILE A 138 -11.06 7.45 1.98
CA ILE A 138 -10.84 8.31 0.82
C ILE A 138 -10.18 9.63 1.28
N ASN A 139 -10.77 10.31 2.26
CA ASN A 139 -10.25 11.57 2.80
C ASN A 139 -8.84 11.39 3.38
N LEU A 140 -8.63 10.31 4.13
CA LEU A 140 -7.31 9.97 4.70
C LEU A 140 -6.25 9.81 3.61
N TYR A 141 -6.59 9.13 2.51
CA TYR A 141 -5.70 8.94 1.37
C TYR A 141 -5.30 10.27 0.72
N TYR A 142 -6.27 11.11 0.36
CA TYR A 142 -5.99 12.38 -0.30
C TYR A 142 -5.27 13.38 0.59
N ASN A 143 -5.60 13.45 1.87
CA ASN A 143 -4.88 14.27 2.84
C ASN A 143 -3.42 13.86 2.97
N LYS A 144 -3.14 12.56 2.84
CA LYS A 144 -1.80 12.03 2.88
C LYS A 144 -1.00 12.40 1.64
N LEU A 145 -1.57 12.23 0.46
CA LEU A 145 -0.96 12.64 -0.81
C LEU A 145 -0.61 14.13 -0.79
N LYS A 146 -1.53 14.97 -0.34
CA LYS A 146 -1.30 16.42 -0.24
C LYS A 146 -0.12 16.76 0.66
N LYS A 147 -0.02 16.11 1.83
CA LYS A 147 1.11 16.31 2.75
C LYS A 147 2.44 15.84 2.15
N GLU A 148 2.45 14.71 1.44
CA GLU A 148 3.65 14.21 0.77
C GLU A 148 4.11 15.17 -0.33
N GLU A 149 3.19 15.71 -1.11
CA GLU A 149 3.47 16.72 -2.14
C GLU A 149 4.00 18.02 -1.54
N GLU A 150 3.43 18.50 -0.44
CA GLU A 150 3.90 19.69 0.28
C GLU A 150 5.34 19.49 0.81
N VAL A 151 5.65 18.31 1.36
CA VAL A 151 7.00 17.98 1.83
C VAL A 151 7.99 17.90 0.68
N GLU A 152 7.63 17.26 -0.43
CA GLU A 152 8.48 17.15 -1.61
C GLU A 152 8.78 18.52 -2.22
N ASN A 153 7.77 19.39 -2.35
CA ASN A 153 7.93 20.76 -2.82
C ASN A 153 8.82 21.56 -1.87
N GLY A 154 8.65 21.43 -0.56
CA GLY A 154 9.53 22.04 0.44
C GLY A 154 10.99 21.60 0.28
N GLN A 155 11.26 20.33 0.06
CA GLN A 155 12.60 19.79 -0.17
C GLN A 155 13.22 20.32 -1.46
N LYS A 156 12.44 20.43 -2.55
CA LYS A 156 12.89 21.01 -3.82
C LYS A 156 13.32 22.48 -3.64
N ILE A 157 12.52 23.27 -2.93
CA ILE A 157 12.82 24.67 -2.62
C ILE A 157 14.10 24.77 -1.77
N CYS A 158 14.22 24.00 -0.70
CA CYS A 158 15.41 23.98 0.14
C CYS A 158 16.67 23.60 -0.63
N SER A 159 16.60 22.62 -1.54
CA SER A 159 17.73 22.19 -2.35
C SER A 159 18.16 23.27 -3.35
N ALA A 160 17.21 23.98 -3.96
CA ALA A 160 17.48 25.11 -4.85
C ALA A 160 18.16 26.27 -4.11
N LEU A 161 17.63 26.64 -2.93
CA LEU A 161 18.22 27.70 -2.09
C LEU A 161 19.65 27.34 -1.65
N LYS A 162 19.91 26.09 -1.25
CA LYS A 162 21.27 25.64 -0.91
C LYS A 162 22.24 25.80 -2.06
N LYS A 163 21.84 25.44 -3.28
CA LYS A 163 22.68 25.62 -4.49
C LYS A 163 23.01 27.10 -4.74
N GLU A 164 22.01 27.98 -4.62
CA GLU A 164 22.22 29.42 -4.81
C GLU A 164 23.14 30.03 -3.73
N LEU A 165 22.94 29.64 -2.47
CA LEU A 165 23.83 30.08 -1.39
C LEU A 165 25.27 29.60 -1.59
N GLN A 166 25.47 28.37 -2.06
CA GLN A 166 26.82 27.88 -2.38
C GLN A 166 27.49 28.70 -3.50
N LYS A 167 26.75 29.06 -4.56
CA LYS A 167 27.29 29.93 -5.62
C LYS A 167 27.71 31.29 -5.08
N LEU A 168 26.87 31.94 -4.28
CA LEU A 168 27.17 33.23 -3.66
C LEU A 168 28.39 33.16 -2.73
N LEU A 169 28.54 32.07 -1.96
CA LEU A 169 29.69 31.85 -1.10
C LEU A 169 31.00 31.73 -1.93
N VAL A 170 30.97 31.02 -3.05
CA VAL A 170 32.13 30.89 -3.94
C VAL A 170 32.51 32.25 -4.48
N VAL A 171 31.56 32.99 -5.05
CA VAL A 171 31.81 34.35 -5.59
C VAL A 171 32.37 35.31 -4.53
N ASN A 172 31.82 35.29 -3.32
CA ASN A 172 32.32 36.17 -2.25
C ASN A 172 33.71 35.76 -1.75
N ARG A 173 34.05 34.45 -1.74
CA ARG A 173 35.41 33.99 -1.43
C ARG A 173 36.43 34.40 -2.47
N GLU A 174 36.05 34.39 -3.75
CA GLU A 174 36.93 34.87 -4.83
C GLU A 174 37.18 36.36 -4.71
N LYS A 175 36.16 37.19 -4.51
CA LYS A 175 36.30 38.63 -4.26
C LYS A 175 37.17 38.97 -3.04
N LEU A 176 37.10 38.17 -1.97
CA LEU A 176 37.95 38.38 -0.79
C LEU A 176 39.44 37.97 -1.01
N ARG A 177 39.75 37.20 -2.05
CA ARG A 177 41.11 36.84 -2.41
C ARG A 177 41.78 37.86 -3.35
N GLU A 178 40.99 38.70 -3.98
CA GLU A 178 41.45 39.77 -4.89
C GLU A 178 41.68 41.08 -4.15
N LEU A 179 41.36 41.19 -2.87
CA LEU A 179 41.66 42.30 -1.96
C LEU A 179 42.94 41.99 -1.15
#